data_aa6a4e583633b0fb806149de2ca2f28a
#
_entry.id   aa6a4e583633b0fb806149de2ca2f28a
#
_cell.length_a   1.000
_cell.length_b   1.000
_cell.length_c   1.000
_cell.angle_alpha   90.00
_cell.angle_beta   90.00
_cell.angle_gamma   90.00
#
_symmetry.space_group_name_H-M   'P 1'
#
loop_
_entity.id
_entity.type
_entity.pdbx_description
1 polymer ?
#
loop_
_entity_poly.entity_id
_entity_poly.type
_entity_poly.pdbx_seq_one_letter_code
_entity_poly.pdbx_strand_id
1 'polypeptide(L)' 'MRNRSRTAYPQSVIPRLMDTEELRAYTNLGRNNAMKLGDEIGARVQIGKRVLWDRVKIDAYFDSLTGVK' A
#
# COMPACT_ATOMS: atom_id res chain seq x y z
N MET A 1 16.41 10.74 -8.53
CA MET A 1 16.21 10.17 -8.46
C MET A 1 16.13 9.30 -8.60
N ARG A 2 16.13 8.88 -8.51
CA ARG A 2 16.07 7.98 -8.58
C ARG A 2 15.39 7.20 -8.79
N ASN A 3 15.20 6.83 -9.30
CA ASN A 3 14.57 6.06 -9.60
C ASN A 3 14.15 5.14 -9.26
N ARG A 4 13.76 5.03 -9.22
CA ARG A 4 13.50 4.13 -8.74
C ARG A 4 13.22 2.96 -9.46
N SER A 5 13.63 1.92 -9.33
CA SER A 5 13.58 0.75 -10.11
C SER A 5 12.41 -0.13 -9.83
N ARG A 6 11.71 0.16 -8.81
CA ARG A 6 10.55 -0.65 -8.53
C ARG A 6 9.44 -0.42 -9.51
N THR A 7 9.66 0.43 -10.47
CA THR A 7 8.66 0.69 -11.48
C THR A 7 8.76 -0.27 -12.63
N ALA A 8 9.32 -1.41 -12.43
CA ALA A 8 9.59 -2.30 -13.53
C ALA A 8 8.39 -3.05 -14.03
N TYR A 9 7.27 -3.09 -13.32
CA TYR A 9 6.16 -3.88 -13.81
C TYR A 9 5.34 -3.14 -14.84
N PRO A 10 4.68 -3.91 -15.74
CA PRO A 10 3.88 -3.30 -16.80
C PRO A 10 2.72 -2.51 -16.24
N GLN A 11 2.24 -1.57 -17.02
CA GLN A 11 1.13 -0.75 -16.58
C GLN A 11 -0.16 -1.52 -16.40
N SER A 12 -0.30 -2.64 -17.07
CA SER A 12 -1.49 -3.46 -16.89
C SER A 12 -1.49 -4.25 -15.60
N VAL A 13 -0.39 -4.22 -14.86
CA VAL A 13 -0.29 -4.97 -13.61
C VAL A 13 -0.45 -4.02 -12.43
N ILE A 14 -1.39 -4.35 -11.56
CA ILE A 14 -1.57 -3.63 -10.31
C ILE A 14 -1.02 -4.52 -9.21
N PRO A 15 0.05 -4.10 -8.54
CA PRO A 15 0.66 -4.97 -7.53
C PRO A 15 -0.28 -5.21 -6.36
N ARG A 16 -0.31 -6.43 -5.91
CA ARG A 16 -1.07 -6.77 -4.72
C ARG A 16 -0.44 -6.16 -3.48
N LEU A 17 0.89 -6.19 -3.40
CA LEU A 17 1.63 -5.68 -2.26
C LEU A 17 2.39 -4.44 -2.67
N MET A 18 2.40 -3.45 -1.78
CA MET A 18 3.05 -2.17 -2.02
C MET A 18 4.16 -1.97 -1.00
N ASP A 19 5.25 -1.32 -1.40
CA ASP A 19 6.20 -0.86 -0.41
C ASP A 19 5.65 0.39 0.29
N THR A 20 6.39 0.89 1.27
CA THR A 20 5.88 2.00 2.07
C THR A 20 5.70 3.28 1.25
N GLU A 21 6.60 3.53 0.30
CA GLU A 21 6.45 4.72 -0.54
C GLU A 21 5.24 4.61 -1.45
N GLU A 22 5.00 3.43 -1.97
CA GLU A 22 3.81 3.20 -2.79
C GLU A 22 2.55 3.32 -1.95
N LEU A 23 2.58 2.82 -0.72
CA LEU A 23 1.44 2.97 0.18
C LEU A 23 1.13 4.45 0.43
N ARG A 24 2.16 5.25 0.66
CA ARG A 24 1.96 6.68 0.86
C ARG A 24 1.29 7.33 -0.35
N ALA A 25 1.78 7.02 -1.52
CA ALA A 25 1.22 7.57 -2.74
C ALA A 25 -0.22 7.10 -2.95
N TYR A 26 -0.46 5.84 -2.68
CA TYR A 26 -1.77 5.25 -2.90
C TYR A 26 -2.83 5.82 -1.96
N THR A 27 -2.46 6.05 -0.71
CA THR A 27 -3.39 6.55 0.30
C THR A 27 -3.36 8.07 0.41
N ASN A 28 -2.36 8.71 -0.17
CA ASN A 28 -2.16 10.15 -0.06
C ASN A 28 -1.94 10.60 1.39
N LEU A 29 -1.35 9.75 2.19
CA LEU A 29 -1.06 10.04 3.59
C LEU A 29 0.44 10.22 3.79
N GLY A 30 0.82 10.91 4.85
CA GLY A 30 2.21 10.97 5.24
C GLY A 30 2.68 9.62 5.73
N ARG A 31 4.00 9.46 5.86
CA ARG A 31 4.59 8.16 6.15
C ARG A 31 4.04 7.53 7.43
N ASN A 32 4.03 8.29 8.52
CA ASN A 32 3.60 7.73 9.79
C ASN A 32 2.13 7.34 9.77
N ASN A 33 1.30 8.19 9.19
CA ASN A 33 -0.13 7.91 9.12
C ASN A 33 -0.43 6.73 8.21
N ALA A 34 0.30 6.63 7.09
CA ALA A 34 0.09 5.51 6.17
C ALA A 34 0.46 4.20 6.84
N MET A 35 1.60 4.16 7.52
CA MET A 35 2.03 2.94 8.19
C MET A 35 1.11 2.57 9.33
N LYS A 36 0.68 3.57 10.10
CA LYS A 36 -0.23 3.32 11.20
C LYS A 36 -1.55 2.75 10.70
N LEU A 37 -2.08 3.34 9.65
CA LEU A 37 -3.31 2.84 9.04
C LEU A 37 -3.15 1.39 8.58
N GLY A 38 -2.08 1.12 7.86
CA GLY A 38 -1.84 -0.22 7.35
C GLY A 38 -1.74 -1.26 8.46
N ASP A 39 -1.09 -0.89 9.55
CA ASP A 39 -0.99 -1.77 10.70
C ASP A 39 -2.36 -2.03 11.34
N GLU A 40 -3.13 -0.98 11.51
CA GLU A 40 -4.40 -1.08 12.21
C GLU A 40 -5.40 -1.96 11.48
N ILE A 41 -5.37 -1.94 10.16
CA ILE A 41 -6.33 -2.71 9.38
C ILE A 41 -5.81 -4.09 8.98
N GLY A 42 -4.63 -4.44 9.47
CA GLY A 42 -4.08 -5.75 9.18
C GLY A 42 -3.53 -5.91 7.79
N ALA A 43 -3.12 -4.82 7.17
CA ALA A 43 -2.57 -4.87 5.80
C ALA A 43 -1.07 -5.12 5.77
N ARG A 44 -0.42 -5.05 6.91
CA ARG A 44 1.04 -5.20 6.96
C ARG A 44 1.43 -6.65 6.68
N VAL A 45 2.36 -6.81 5.75
CA VAL A 45 2.90 -8.13 5.39
C VAL A 45 4.40 -8.03 5.47
N GLN A 46 5.03 -8.98 6.14
CA GLN A 46 6.48 -9.00 6.20
C GLN A 46 6.97 -10.25 5.48
N ILE A 47 7.85 -10.04 4.51
CA ILE A 47 8.43 -11.12 3.74
C ILE A 47 9.94 -10.96 3.85
N GLY A 48 10.57 -11.87 4.59
CA GLY A 48 11.98 -11.72 4.88
C GLY A 48 12.22 -10.44 5.66
N LYS A 49 13.04 -9.56 5.13
CA LYS A 49 13.33 -8.28 5.77
C LYS A 49 12.49 -7.15 5.23
N ARG A 50 11.60 -7.42 4.28
CA ARG A 50 10.82 -6.38 3.65
C ARG A 50 9.46 -6.28 4.31
N VAL A 51 9.03 -5.05 4.53
CA VAL A 51 7.68 -4.76 5.00
C VAL A 51 6.89 -4.26 3.80
N LEU A 52 5.78 -4.93 3.53
CA LEU A 52 4.91 -4.60 2.41
C LEU A 52 3.50 -4.42 2.92
N TRP A 53 2.64 -3.87 2.07
CA TRP A 53 1.28 -3.51 2.48
C TRP A 53 0.30 -4.07 1.47
N ASP A 54 -0.72 -4.76 1.96
CA ASP A 54 -1.69 -5.46 1.12
C ASP A 54 -2.71 -4.47 0.57
N ARG A 55 -2.65 -4.22 -0.74
CA ARG A 55 -3.54 -3.28 -1.38
C ARG A 55 -5.02 -3.66 -1.23
N VAL A 56 -5.32 -4.95 -1.27
CA VAL A 56 -6.70 -5.39 -1.18
C VAL A 56 -7.31 -5.02 0.17
N LYS A 57 -6.53 -5.15 1.23
CA LYS A 57 -7.01 -4.76 2.55
C LYS A 57 -7.19 -3.26 2.67
N ILE A 58 -6.28 -2.49 2.06
CA ILE A 58 -6.39 -1.04 2.03
C ILE A 58 -7.65 -0.63 1.29
N ASP A 59 -7.90 -1.22 0.14
CA ASP A 59 -9.10 -0.91 -0.64
C ASP A 59 -10.37 -1.23 0.12
N ALA A 60 -10.41 -2.37 0.79
CA ALA A 60 -11.59 -2.77 1.54
C ALA A 60 -11.88 -1.77 2.66
N TYR A 61 -10.83 -1.29 3.31
CA TYR A 61 -11.01 -0.30 4.36
C TYR A 61 -11.60 1.00 3.81
N PHE A 62 -11.03 1.50 2.71
CA PHE A 62 -11.54 2.73 2.12
C PHE A 62 -12.95 2.58 1.58
N ASP A 63 -13.25 1.42 1.03
CA ASP A 63 -14.63 1.16 0.58
C ASP A 63 -15.61 1.24 1.74
N SER A 64 -15.22 0.74 2.90
CA SER A 64 -16.10 0.80 4.06
C SER A 64 -16.31 2.23 4.54
N LEU A 65 -15.30 3.07 4.41
CA LEU A 65 -15.41 4.47 4.82
C LEU A 65 -16.32 5.27 3.89
N THR A 66 -16.28 4.95 2.61
CA THR A 66 -17.03 5.72 1.61
C THR A 66 -18.41 5.15 1.35
N GLY A 67 -18.75 4.03 1.95
CA GLY A 67 -20.03 3.41 1.72
C GLY A 67 -20.13 2.67 0.40
N VAL A 68 -19.03 2.45 -0.28
CA VAL A 68 -19.00 1.70 -1.52
C VAL A 68 -19.11 0.22 -1.21
N LYS A 69 -19.91 -0.46 -1.98
CA LYS A 69 -20.11 -1.89 -1.77
C LYS A 69 -19.39 -2.71 -2.77
#